data_5282695db058a62c4f827f29168dce22
#
_entry.id   5282695db058a62c4f827f29168dce22
#
_cell.length_a   1.000
_cell.length_b   1.000
_cell.length_c   1.000
_cell.angle_alpha   90.00
_cell.angle_beta   90.00
_cell.angle_gamma   90.00
#
_symmetry.space_group_name_H-M   'P 1'
#
loop_
_entity.id
_entity.type
_entity.pdbx_description
1 polymer ?
#
loop_
_entity_poly.entity_id
_entity_poly.type
_entity_poly.pdbx_seq_one_letter_code
_entity_poly.pdbx_strand_id
1 'polypeptide(L)'
;MRLNLETERLILRNLTPEDYRAAFLWCGDPDVARYMVYPVYTKAEDVRTWIETLDPDDPDEYDAGIVLKSTGELIGSGGIYYRPDDDLWTIGYNLRKDQWGNGYAVEMIRALLKYAGRTREIRGIQGTFADANNRSRRVMEKLGMTFAEDVTLTKLDGSASYPGKRYRRIFR
;
A
#
# COMPACT_ATOMS: atom_id res chain seq x y z
N MET A 1 1.67 -8.50 -16.04
CA MET A 1 0.34 -9.16 -16.09
C MET A 1 -0.69 -8.24 -15.46
N ARG A 2 -1.77 -7.96 -16.13
CA ARG A 2 -2.78 -7.02 -15.61
C ARG A 2 -3.53 -7.64 -14.42
N LEU A 3 -3.44 -6.95 -13.29
CA LEU A 3 -4.15 -7.34 -12.08
C LEU A 3 -5.65 -7.08 -12.23
N ASN A 4 -6.46 -8.07 -11.90
CA ASN A 4 -7.92 -7.97 -11.82
C ASN A 4 -8.44 -9.02 -10.84
N LEU A 5 -8.48 -8.65 -9.58
CA LEU A 5 -8.90 -9.54 -8.49
C LEU A 5 -10.18 -9.01 -7.85
N GLU A 6 -11.05 -9.92 -7.47
CA GLU A 6 -12.22 -9.60 -6.67
C GLU A 6 -12.10 -10.21 -5.27
N THR A 7 -12.48 -9.43 -4.28
CA THR A 7 -12.65 -9.86 -2.90
C THR A 7 -14.13 -9.73 -2.52
N GLU A 8 -14.46 -9.90 -1.25
CA GLU A 8 -15.82 -9.71 -0.76
C GLU A 8 -16.35 -8.30 -1.07
N ARG A 9 -15.54 -7.26 -0.81
CA ARG A 9 -15.96 -5.85 -0.91
C ARG A 9 -15.24 -5.04 -1.99
N LEU A 10 -14.13 -5.57 -2.54
CA LEU A 10 -13.20 -4.81 -3.37
C LEU A 10 -13.01 -5.44 -4.75
N ILE A 11 -12.69 -4.57 -5.71
CA ILE A 11 -12.04 -4.94 -6.97
C ILE A 11 -10.63 -4.34 -6.91
N LEU A 12 -9.62 -5.18 -7.11
CA LEU A 12 -8.22 -4.80 -7.14
C LEU A 12 -7.72 -4.86 -8.58
N ARG A 13 -7.36 -3.73 -9.12
CA ARG A 13 -6.86 -3.59 -10.50
C ARG A 13 -5.67 -2.65 -10.55
N ASN A 14 -4.87 -2.75 -11.59
CA ASN A 14 -3.81 -1.76 -11.81
C ASN A 14 -4.42 -0.36 -11.93
N LEU A 15 -3.70 0.64 -11.43
CA LEU A 15 -4.00 2.04 -11.72
C LEU A 15 -3.69 2.34 -13.18
N THR A 16 -4.48 3.22 -13.79
CA THR A 16 -4.23 3.79 -15.10
C THR A 16 -4.02 5.29 -14.98
N PRO A 17 -3.35 5.96 -15.94
CA PRO A 17 -3.14 7.40 -15.88
C PRO A 17 -4.43 8.22 -15.69
N GLU A 18 -5.57 7.72 -16.19
CA GLU A 18 -6.88 8.34 -16.05
C GLU A 18 -7.39 8.38 -14.61
N ASP A 19 -6.85 7.54 -13.74
CA ASP A 19 -7.20 7.48 -12.31
C ASP A 19 -6.62 8.66 -11.48
N TYR A 20 -5.79 9.49 -12.08
CA TYR A 20 -5.00 10.50 -11.34
C TYR A 20 -5.84 11.47 -10.52
N ARG A 21 -7.02 11.86 -10.99
CA ARG A 21 -7.90 12.76 -10.24
C ARG A 21 -8.50 12.08 -9.02
N ALA A 22 -8.93 10.84 -9.14
CA ALA A 22 -9.40 10.05 -8.02
C ALA A 22 -8.28 9.81 -7.01
N ALA A 23 -7.08 9.46 -7.48
CA ALA A 23 -5.90 9.24 -6.64
C ALA A 23 -5.45 10.51 -5.92
N PHE A 24 -5.63 11.68 -6.52
CA PHE A 24 -5.31 12.96 -5.88
C PHE A 24 -6.13 13.20 -4.59
N LEU A 25 -7.29 12.57 -4.44
CA LEU A 25 -8.11 12.68 -3.23
C LEU A 25 -7.41 12.10 -1.98
N TRP A 26 -6.47 11.18 -2.14
CA TRP A 26 -5.64 10.72 -1.03
C TRP A 26 -4.18 11.17 -1.13
N CYS A 27 -3.59 11.21 -2.32
CA CYS A 27 -2.21 11.68 -2.51
C CYS A 27 -2.05 13.16 -2.17
N GLY A 28 -3.08 13.96 -2.39
CA GLY A 28 -3.12 15.39 -2.09
C GLY A 28 -3.68 15.72 -0.71
N ASP A 29 -4.10 14.73 0.07
CA ASP A 29 -4.60 14.94 1.43
C ASP A 29 -3.44 14.91 2.43
N PRO A 30 -3.16 16.02 3.14
CA PRO A 30 -2.09 16.09 4.15
C PRO A 30 -2.23 15.05 5.26
N ASP A 31 -3.45 14.70 5.65
CA ASP A 31 -3.68 13.71 6.72
C ASP A 31 -3.32 12.29 6.27
N VAL A 32 -3.58 11.96 5.01
CA VAL A 32 -3.20 10.67 4.42
C VAL A 32 -1.69 10.60 4.23
N ALA A 33 -1.09 11.65 3.68
CA ALA A 33 0.34 11.68 3.34
C ALA A 33 1.26 11.92 4.54
N ARG A 34 0.73 12.28 5.72
CA ARG A 34 1.52 12.70 6.89
C ARG A 34 2.70 11.78 7.19
N TYR A 35 2.48 10.47 7.23
CA TYR A 35 3.47 9.46 7.58
C TYR A 35 3.96 8.64 6.39
N MET A 36 3.60 9.04 5.17
CA MET A 36 4.04 8.37 3.95
C MET A 36 5.44 8.86 3.55
N VAL A 37 6.17 8.02 2.81
CA VAL A 37 7.51 8.38 2.30
C VAL A 37 7.45 9.45 1.21
N TYR A 38 6.35 9.55 0.48
CA TYR A 38 6.16 10.63 -0.49
C TYR A 38 5.65 11.91 0.19
N PRO A 39 6.01 13.11 -0.31
CA PRO A 39 5.43 14.36 0.14
C PRO A 39 3.98 14.49 -0.33
N VAL A 40 3.21 15.39 0.31
CA VAL A 40 1.85 15.70 -0.16
C VAL A 40 1.91 16.23 -1.59
N TYR A 41 1.16 15.60 -2.48
CA TYR A 41 1.02 16.11 -3.85
C TYR A 41 0.18 17.40 -3.86
N THR A 42 0.65 18.40 -4.56
CA THR A 42 -0.03 19.70 -4.70
C THR A 42 -0.72 19.88 -6.04
N LYS A 43 -0.40 19.03 -7.02
CA LYS A 43 -0.95 19.05 -8.37
C LYS A 43 -1.41 17.64 -8.76
N ALA A 44 -2.62 17.54 -9.28
CA ALA A 44 -3.16 16.26 -9.74
C ALA A 44 -2.33 15.66 -10.88
N GLU A 45 -1.77 16.49 -11.75
CA GLU A 45 -0.93 16.06 -12.87
C GLU A 45 0.34 15.32 -12.42
N ASP A 46 0.90 15.67 -11.27
CA ASP A 46 2.06 14.99 -10.71
C ASP A 46 1.70 13.57 -10.25
N VAL A 47 0.47 13.36 -9.80
CA VAL A 47 -0.06 12.01 -9.51
C VAL A 47 -0.16 11.19 -10.80
N ARG A 48 -0.61 11.79 -11.90
CA ARG A 48 -0.62 11.12 -13.20
C ARG A 48 0.78 10.67 -13.62
N THR A 49 1.76 11.55 -13.50
CA THR A 49 3.16 11.24 -13.82
C THR A 49 3.67 10.08 -12.96
N TRP A 50 3.34 10.05 -11.67
CA TRP A 50 3.69 8.92 -10.82
C TRP A 50 3.03 7.62 -11.30
N ILE A 51 1.74 7.63 -11.61
CA ILE A 51 1.04 6.42 -12.09
C ILE A 51 1.68 5.88 -13.37
N GLU A 52 2.13 6.75 -14.27
CA GLU A 52 2.82 6.38 -15.50
C GLU A 52 4.17 5.67 -15.25
N THR A 53 4.75 5.78 -14.04
CA THR A 53 5.98 5.07 -13.68
C THR A 53 5.74 3.63 -13.21
N LEU A 54 4.50 3.25 -12.91
CA LEU A 54 4.17 1.90 -12.44
C LEU A 54 4.27 0.90 -13.59
N ASP A 55 4.92 -0.22 -13.33
CA ASP A 55 5.01 -1.32 -14.30
C ASP A 55 4.07 -2.46 -13.90
N PRO A 56 2.93 -2.62 -14.59
CA PRO A 56 1.98 -3.68 -14.27
C PRO A 56 2.50 -5.09 -14.58
N ASP A 57 3.59 -5.21 -15.29
CA ASP A 57 4.19 -6.49 -15.68
C ASP A 57 5.40 -6.88 -14.82
N ASP A 58 5.80 -6.05 -13.85
CA ASP A 58 6.88 -6.37 -12.92
C ASP A 58 6.47 -7.57 -12.04
N PRO A 59 7.23 -8.69 -12.07
CA PRO A 59 6.91 -9.88 -11.28
C PRO A 59 7.18 -9.71 -9.78
N ASP A 60 7.91 -8.70 -9.39
CA ASP A 60 8.30 -8.41 -8.01
C ASP A 60 7.46 -7.28 -7.38
N GLU A 61 6.57 -6.66 -8.15
CA GLU A 61 5.74 -5.56 -7.67
C GLU A 61 4.28 -5.72 -8.11
N TYR A 62 3.37 -5.82 -7.14
CA TYR A 62 1.93 -5.89 -7.39
C TYR A 62 1.27 -4.62 -6.85
N ASP A 63 1.17 -3.60 -7.70
CA ASP A 63 0.44 -2.37 -7.40
C ASP A 63 -1.03 -2.51 -7.75
N ALA A 64 -1.89 -2.17 -6.81
CA ALA A 64 -3.33 -2.24 -6.97
C ALA A 64 -4.02 -0.92 -6.65
N GLY A 65 -4.91 -0.51 -7.53
CA GLY A 65 -5.98 0.41 -7.17
C GLY A 65 -7.07 -0.35 -6.43
N ILE A 66 -7.64 0.26 -5.41
CA ILE A 66 -8.68 -0.32 -4.57
C ILE A 66 -10.02 0.30 -4.97
N VAL A 67 -10.86 -0.49 -5.62
CA VAL A 67 -12.21 -0.07 -6.03
C VAL A 67 -13.24 -0.69 -5.09
N LEU A 68 -14.12 0.12 -4.54
CA LEU A 68 -15.21 -0.34 -3.68
C LEU A 68 -16.36 -0.87 -4.55
N LYS A 69 -16.69 -2.16 -4.41
CA LYS A 69 -17.76 -2.79 -5.21
C LYS A 69 -19.11 -2.12 -5.08
N SER A 70 -19.46 -1.66 -3.88
CA SER A 70 -20.77 -1.07 -3.60
C SER A 70 -21.02 0.25 -4.33
N THR A 71 -19.97 1.01 -4.66
CA THR A 71 -20.08 2.34 -5.28
C THR A 71 -19.40 2.44 -6.64
N GLY A 72 -18.48 1.53 -6.95
CA GLY A 72 -17.61 1.62 -8.13
C GLY A 72 -16.49 2.67 -8.01
N GLU A 73 -16.33 3.30 -6.85
CA GLU A 73 -15.32 4.34 -6.64
C GLU A 73 -13.94 3.75 -6.37
N LEU A 74 -12.93 4.35 -6.97
CA LEU A 74 -11.53 4.13 -6.61
C LEU A 74 -11.24 4.89 -5.31
N ILE A 75 -10.95 4.16 -4.23
CA ILE A 75 -10.83 4.72 -2.86
C ILE A 75 -9.42 4.69 -2.30
N GLY A 76 -8.48 4.08 -2.98
CA GLY A 76 -7.11 3.96 -2.50
C GLY A 76 -6.23 3.17 -3.44
N SER A 77 -5.01 2.99 -3.00
CA SER A 77 -4.01 2.17 -3.68
C SER A 77 -3.04 1.54 -2.69
N GLY A 78 -2.35 0.53 -3.13
CA GLY A 78 -1.33 -0.12 -2.34
C GLY A 78 -0.79 -1.34 -3.07
N GLY A 79 0.02 -2.12 -2.39
CA GLY A 79 0.62 -3.26 -3.03
C GLY A 79 1.48 -4.11 -2.12
N ILE A 80 2.10 -5.08 -2.75
CA ILE A 80 3.15 -5.90 -2.16
C ILE A 80 4.36 -5.87 -3.08
N TYR A 81 5.54 -5.75 -2.50
CA TYR A 81 6.80 -5.49 -3.21
C TYR A 81 7.85 -6.45 -2.70
N TYR A 82 8.34 -7.33 -3.56
CA TYR A 82 9.37 -8.29 -3.18
C TYR A 82 10.72 -7.62 -2.95
N ARG A 83 11.38 -8.00 -1.87
CA ARG A 83 12.73 -7.53 -1.52
C ARG A 83 13.68 -8.73 -1.43
N PRO A 84 14.52 -8.93 -2.45
CA PRO A 84 15.38 -10.11 -2.51
C PRO A 84 16.41 -10.18 -1.38
N ASP A 85 16.87 -9.05 -0.85
CA ASP A 85 17.83 -9.01 0.26
C ASP A 85 17.28 -9.67 1.53
N ASP A 86 16.00 -9.53 1.79
CA ASP A 86 15.32 -10.11 2.96
C ASP A 86 14.56 -11.39 2.63
N ASP A 87 14.33 -11.66 1.34
CA ASP A 87 13.41 -12.69 0.85
C ASP A 87 11.99 -12.52 1.43
N LEU A 88 11.55 -11.27 1.52
CA LEU A 88 10.25 -10.88 2.07
C LEU A 88 9.51 -9.92 1.13
N TRP A 89 8.20 -9.88 1.28
CA TRP A 89 7.35 -8.92 0.60
C TRP A 89 7.06 -7.72 1.51
N THR A 90 7.43 -6.54 1.08
CA THR A 90 7.07 -5.29 1.77
C THR A 90 5.64 -4.92 1.39
N ILE A 91 4.83 -4.56 2.37
CA ILE A 91 3.44 -4.12 2.15
C ILE A 91 3.35 -2.60 2.16
N GLY A 92 2.45 -2.06 1.35
CA GLY A 92 2.12 -0.64 1.32
C GLY A 92 0.65 -0.41 1.02
N TYR A 93 0.09 0.66 1.56
CA TYR A 93 -1.33 0.99 1.35
C TYR A 93 -1.62 2.44 1.68
N ASN A 94 -2.53 3.02 0.91
CA ASN A 94 -3.12 4.35 1.13
C ASN A 94 -4.61 4.28 0.86
N LEU A 95 -5.40 4.90 1.70
CA LEU A 95 -6.85 5.02 1.51
C LEU A 95 -7.28 6.47 1.64
N ARG A 96 -8.26 6.87 0.84
CA ARG A 96 -9.00 8.10 1.04
C ARG A 96 -9.50 8.15 2.48
N LYS A 97 -9.33 9.29 3.14
CA LYS A 97 -9.55 9.44 4.59
C LYS A 97 -10.93 8.96 5.05
N ASP A 98 -11.98 9.24 4.27
CA ASP A 98 -13.36 8.83 4.59
C ASP A 98 -13.58 7.31 4.52
N GLN A 99 -12.62 6.56 4.01
CA GLN A 99 -12.66 5.09 3.92
C GLN A 99 -11.81 4.38 4.98
N TRP A 100 -11.22 5.11 5.89
CA TRP A 100 -10.45 4.52 6.99
C TRP A 100 -11.32 3.72 7.97
N GLY A 101 -10.72 2.74 8.64
CA GLY A 101 -11.36 1.98 9.70
C GLY A 101 -12.28 0.85 9.24
N ASN A 102 -12.30 0.52 7.94
CA ASN A 102 -13.17 -0.52 7.38
C ASN A 102 -12.45 -1.86 7.12
N GLY A 103 -11.13 -1.92 7.31
CA GLY A 103 -10.35 -3.15 7.06
C GLY A 103 -10.00 -3.39 5.59
N TYR A 104 -10.15 -2.41 4.71
CA TYR A 104 -9.89 -2.58 3.27
C TYR A 104 -8.42 -2.86 2.96
N ALA A 105 -7.48 -2.22 3.68
CA ALA A 105 -6.05 -2.49 3.49
C ALA A 105 -5.70 -3.96 3.79
N VAL A 106 -6.23 -4.50 4.88
CA VAL A 106 -6.04 -5.92 5.25
C VAL A 106 -6.62 -6.85 4.19
N GLU A 107 -7.83 -6.55 3.70
CA GLU A 107 -8.51 -7.33 2.66
C GLU A 107 -7.69 -7.34 1.36
N MET A 108 -7.19 -6.18 0.94
CA MET A 108 -6.31 -6.04 -0.24
C MET A 108 -5.03 -6.87 -0.08
N ILE A 109 -4.29 -6.68 1.00
CA ILE A 109 -2.99 -7.36 1.20
C ILE A 109 -3.18 -8.88 1.21
N ARG A 110 -4.20 -9.40 1.88
CA ARG A 110 -4.50 -10.85 1.88
C ARG A 110 -4.79 -11.37 0.46
N ALA A 111 -5.54 -10.63 -0.33
CA ALA A 111 -5.84 -11.02 -1.70
C ALA A 111 -4.60 -11.01 -2.60
N LEU A 112 -3.75 -9.99 -2.48
CA LEU A 112 -2.51 -9.89 -3.24
C LEU A 112 -1.53 -11.01 -2.88
N LEU A 113 -1.37 -11.33 -1.59
CA LEU A 113 -0.52 -12.43 -1.14
C LEU A 113 -1.02 -13.78 -1.67
N LYS A 114 -2.31 -14.02 -1.63
CA LYS A 114 -2.92 -15.23 -2.20
C LYS A 114 -2.68 -15.33 -3.70
N TYR A 115 -2.76 -14.21 -4.41
CA TYR A 115 -2.52 -14.14 -5.84
C TYR A 115 -1.05 -14.41 -6.18
N ALA A 116 -0.12 -13.71 -5.54
CA ALA A 116 1.31 -13.91 -5.74
C ALA A 116 1.76 -15.34 -5.36
N GLY A 117 1.17 -15.92 -4.34
CA GLY A 117 1.45 -17.27 -3.88
C GLY A 117 1.07 -18.39 -4.86
N ARG A 118 0.37 -18.07 -5.96
CA ARG A 118 0.07 -19.05 -7.03
C ARG A 118 1.29 -19.40 -7.88
N THR A 119 2.24 -18.48 -7.99
CA THR A 119 3.40 -18.62 -8.87
C THR A 119 4.73 -18.58 -8.13
N ARG A 120 4.73 -18.17 -6.87
CA ARG A 120 5.94 -18.02 -6.06
C ARG A 120 5.63 -18.36 -4.60
N GLU A 121 6.54 -19.04 -3.93
CA GLU A 121 6.48 -19.21 -2.48
C GLU A 121 6.62 -17.87 -1.79
N ILE A 122 5.73 -17.59 -0.84
CA ILE A 122 5.76 -16.38 -0.03
C ILE A 122 6.33 -16.75 1.35
N ARG A 123 7.59 -16.41 1.58
CA ARG A 123 8.26 -16.68 2.86
C ARG A 123 7.70 -15.84 4.00
N GLY A 124 7.35 -14.60 3.73
CA GLY A 124 6.79 -13.70 4.73
C GLY A 124 6.57 -12.30 4.22
N ILE A 125 6.11 -11.46 5.12
CA ILE A 125 5.83 -10.05 4.85
C ILE A 125 6.50 -9.15 5.88
N GLN A 126 6.76 -7.91 5.48
CA GLN A 126 7.28 -6.85 6.34
C GLN A 126 6.64 -5.51 5.98
N GLY A 127 6.73 -4.58 6.91
CA GLY A 127 6.27 -3.21 6.68
C GLY A 127 6.76 -2.30 7.80
N THR A 128 6.74 -1.01 7.53
CA THR A 128 7.14 0.03 8.48
C THR A 128 5.99 1.00 8.70
N PHE A 129 5.93 1.58 9.89
CA PHE A 129 4.99 2.65 10.21
C PHE A 129 5.62 3.60 11.24
N ALA A 130 5.23 4.88 11.21
CA ALA A 130 5.61 5.83 12.23
C ALA A 130 4.96 5.48 13.58
N ASP A 131 5.68 5.68 14.68
CA ASP A 131 5.17 5.35 16.03
C ASP A 131 3.80 5.99 16.32
N ALA A 132 3.57 7.20 15.81
CA ALA A 132 2.30 7.90 15.97
C ALA A 132 1.18 7.39 15.06
N ASN A 133 1.48 6.53 14.07
CA ASN A 133 0.51 6.02 13.10
C ASN A 133 -0.17 4.74 13.60
N ASN A 134 -1.11 4.88 14.53
CA ASN A 134 -1.82 3.75 15.13
C ASN A 134 -2.68 2.97 14.13
N ARG A 135 -3.17 3.61 13.07
CA ARG A 135 -3.94 2.91 12.03
C ARG A 135 -3.10 1.88 11.31
N SER A 136 -1.90 2.25 10.90
CA SER A 136 -0.97 1.34 10.22
C SER A 136 -0.54 0.19 11.14
N ARG A 137 -0.28 0.47 12.41
CA ARG A 137 -0.01 -0.56 13.42
C ARG A 137 -1.13 -1.60 13.45
N ARG A 138 -2.38 -1.16 13.54
CA ARG A 138 -3.54 -2.07 13.59
C ARG A 138 -3.67 -2.93 12.34
N VAL A 139 -3.41 -2.36 11.17
CA VAL A 139 -3.40 -3.13 9.90
C VAL A 139 -2.37 -4.25 9.98
N MET A 140 -1.14 -3.94 10.39
CA MET A 140 -0.07 -4.92 10.47
C MET A 140 -0.35 -5.99 11.55
N GLU A 141 -0.88 -5.61 12.71
CA GLU A 141 -1.30 -6.55 13.75
C GLU A 141 -2.40 -7.50 13.25
N LYS A 142 -3.40 -6.99 12.52
CA LYS A 142 -4.45 -7.83 11.90
C LYS A 142 -3.90 -8.80 10.85
N LEU A 143 -2.80 -8.46 10.21
CA LEU A 143 -2.07 -9.36 9.30
C LEU A 143 -1.19 -10.37 10.03
N GLY A 144 -1.18 -10.35 11.38
CA GLY A 144 -0.38 -11.25 12.20
C GLY A 144 1.10 -10.89 12.27
N MET A 145 1.45 -9.64 11.91
CA MET A 145 2.82 -9.15 11.98
C MET A 145 3.17 -8.71 13.40
N THR A 146 4.43 -8.85 13.78
CA THR A 146 4.95 -8.47 15.08
C THR A 146 6.21 -7.61 14.96
N PHE A 147 6.57 -6.94 16.03
CA PHE A 147 7.74 -6.07 16.10
C PHE A 147 9.03 -6.80 15.70
N ALA A 148 9.82 -6.18 14.82
CA ALA A 148 11.14 -6.66 14.43
C ALA A 148 12.26 -5.71 14.85
N GLU A 149 12.12 -4.42 14.57
CA GLU A 149 13.16 -3.42 14.90
C GLU A 149 12.61 -1.99 14.89
N ASP A 150 13.33 -1.08 15.57
CA ASP A 150 13.11 0.35 15.45
C ASP A 150 13.71 0.87 14.15
N VAL A 151 13.03 1.81 13.51
CA VAL A 151 13.47 2.45 12.26
C VAL A 151 13.24 3.95 12.31
N THR A 152 13.90 4.68 11.43
CA THR A 152 13.59 6.09 11.14
C THR A 152 13.01 6.18 9.75
N LEU A 153 11.80 6.72 9.64
CA LEU A 153 11.14 6.96 8.36
C LEU A 153 11.45 8.38 7.89
N THR A 154 12.03 8.51 6.70
CA THR A 154 12.36 9.80 6.12
C THR A 154 11.62 9.96 4.79
N LYS A 155 10.94 11.11 4.61
CA LYS A 155 10.31 11.43 3.34
C LYS A 155 11.34 11.53 2.22
N LEU A 156 10.97 11.12 1.01
CA LEU A 156 11.87 11.10 -0.15
C LEU A 156 12.47 12.47 -0.49
N ASP A 157 11.74 13.56 -0.20
CA ASP A 157 12.24 14.93 -0.38
C ASP A 157 13.03 15.48 0.83
N GLY A 158 13.21 14.68 1.89
CA GLY A 158 13.91 15.08 3.11
C GLY A 158 13.15 16.05 4.00
N SER A 159 11.88 16.35 3.70
CA SER A 159 11.10 17.39 4.44
C SER A 159 10.75 17.01 5.87
N ALA A 160 10.73 15.72 6.19
CA ALA A 160 10.41 15.23 7.54
C ALA A 160 10.98 13.84 7.77
N SER A 161 11.26 13.54 9.05
CA SER A 161 11.64 12.23 9.55
C SER A 161 10.84 11.89 10.80
N TYR A 162 10.49 10.62 10.95
CA TYR A 162 9.70 10.13 12.08
C TYR A 162 10.32 8.87 12.66
N PRO A 163 10.34 8.71 14.02
CA PRO A 163 10.63 7.42 14.61
C PRO A 163 9.51 6.45 14.27
N GLY A 164 9.87 5.21 13.99
CA GLY A 164 8.90 4.19 13.61
C GLY A 164 9.35 2.79 13.96
N LYS A 165 8.54 1.84 13.54
CA LYS A 165 8.74 0.40 13.75
C LYS A 165 8.71 -0.33 12.42
N ARG A 166 9.50 -1.39 12.33
CA ARG A 166 9.34 -2.45 11.33
C ARG A 166 8.67 -3.63 11.99
N TYR A 167 7.60 -4.11 11.36
CA TYR A 167 6.93 -5.35 11.73
C TYR A 167 7.16 -6.40 10.65
N ARG A 168 7.20 -7.66 11.06
CA ARG A 168 7.36 -8.82 10.16
C ARG A 168 6.45 -9.96 10.56
N ARG A 169 6.15 -10.80 9.58
CA ARG A 169 5.57 -12.11 9.77
C ARG A 169 6.22 -13.10 8.82
N ILE A 170 6.81 -14.16 9.36
CA ILE A 170 7.34 -15.28 8.58
C ILE A 170 6.27 -16.36 8.52
N PHE A 171 5.93 -16.79 7.33
CA PHE A 171 5.00 -17.89 7.11
C PHE A 171 5.73 -19.23 7.27
N ARG A 172 5.04 -20.19 7.84
CA ARG A 172 5.58 -21.55 8.07
C ARG A 172 4.74 -22.57 7.32
#